data_2835fe09f5d7ca8fa764eb767cb8c57f
#
_entry.id   2835fe09f5d7ca8fa764eb767cb8c57f
#
_cell.length_a   1.000
_cell.length_b   1.000
_cell.length_c   1.000
_cell.angle_alpha   90.00
_cell.angle_beta   90.00
_cell.angle_gamma   90.00
#
_symmetry.space_group_name_H-M   'P 1'
#
loop_
_entity.id
_entity.type
_entity.pdbx_description
1 polymer ?
#
loop_
_entity_poly.entity_id
_entity_poly.type
_entity_poly.pdbx_seq_one_letter_code
_entity_poly.pdbx_strand_id
1 'polypeptide(L)'
;GLVGSEMCIRDRDGTQNSTVTISVVDLSSDDSFDSLADQSFTVTTADNDIAGFTIAETNGSTEVDESGDTDIFTVVLDAQPANDVVLSISSSDTGEATVTNSLTFTSANWDTAQTVTVTGVDDSLLDGSQSSIVTISVVDQNTSDEFDAVADQTVSVSTTDDDVAGFTIVEFEGSTEVDESGDTDTFTVVLDAQPDSNVVVAISVSDSSETSVNSPLTFTSANWDTAQVVTVTGVDDDLVDGTITSTVTISIVDVASDDNFDAVADQTVSVSTTDDDVAGFTVSETEGS
;
A
#
# COMPACT_ATOMS: atom_id res chain seq x y z
N GLY A 1 -13.26 58.27 23.48
CA GLY A 1 -13.62 57.33 22.46
C GLY A 1 -12.83 56.06 22.63
N LEU A 2 -13.48 55.00 23.10
CA LEU A 2 -12.94 53.64 23.03
C LEU A 2 -12.99 53.22 21.56
N VAL A 3 -11.86 53.19 20.90
CA VAL A 3 -11.71 52.45 19.67
C VAL A 3 -11.26 51.05 20.08
N GLY A 4 -12.23 50.19 20.35
CA GLY A 4 -11.99 48.76 20.34
C GLY A 4 -11.72 48.38 18.90
N SER A 5 -10.50 48.01 18.58
CA SER A 5 -10.19 47.22 17.40
C SER A 5 -10.84 45.86 17.62
N GLU A 6 -12.01 45.66 17.11
CA GLU A 6 -12.59 44.33 16.94
C GLU A 6 -11.78 43.63 15.82
N MET A 7 -10.64 43.14 16.19
CA MET A 7 -10.03 42.05 15.44
C MET A 7 -10.90 40.84 15.77
N CYS A 8 -11.58 40.26 14.78
CA CYS A 8 -12.21 38.96 14.91
C CYS A 8 -11.10 37.91 15.22
N ILE A 9 -10.76 37.80 16.48
CA ILE A 9 -9.92 36.74 16.98
C ILE A 9 -10.89 35.61 17.23
N ARG A 10 -10.76 34.54 16.49
CA ARG A 10 -11.46 33.27 16.76
C ARG A 10 -10.75 32.58 17.91
N ASP A 11 -10.89 33.13 19.11
CA ASP A 11 -10.33 32.55 20.34
C ASP A 11 -11.46 31.95 21.17
N ARG A 12 -11.36 30.68 21.45
CA ARG A 12 -12.28 29.99 22.35
C ARG A 12 -11.77 30.07 23.80
N ASP A 13 -12.05 31.19 24.45
CA ASP A 13 -11.61 31.48 25.81
C ASP A 13 -12.75 31.40 26.87
N GLY A 14 -13.94 30.98 26.42
CA GLY A 14 -15.14 30.90 27.21
C GLY A 14 -15.68 32.28 27.59
N THR A 15 -16.70 32.28 28.43
CA THR A 15 -17.31 33.56 28.90
C THR A 15 -16.35 34.37 29.75
N GLN A 16 -15.96 35.55 29.28
CA GLN A 16 -15.05 36.47 29.96
C GLN A 16 -15.80 37.51 30.74
N ASN A 17 -15.27 37.87 31.91
CA ASN A 17 -15.80 38.91 32.77
C ASN A 17 -14.80 40.06 32.95
N SER A 18 -15.17 41.26 32.54
CA SER A 18 -14.40 42.46 32.76
C SER A 18 -15.11 43.41 33.76
N THR A 19 -14.33 43.99 34.65
CA THR A 19 -14.85 44.99 35.58
C THR A 19 -14.58 46.40 35.04
N VAL A 20 -15.63 47.15 34.83
CA VAL A 20 -15.53 48.59 34.53
C VAL A 20 -15.70 49.39 35.80
N THR A 21 -14.69 50.17 36.16
CA THR A 21 -14.72 51.04 37.35
C THR A 21 -14.85 52.50 36.89
N ILE A 22 -15.74 53.19 37.48
CA ILE A 22 -15.96 54.65 37.32
C ILE A 22 -15.53 55.35 38.61
N SER A 23 -14.50 56.18 38.49
CA SER A 23 -13.96 56.97 39.60
C SER A 23 -14.01 58.47 39.32
N VAL A 24 -14.07 59.25 40.35
CA VAL A 24 -13.92 60.69 40.27
C VAL A 24 -12.45 61.07 40.17
N VAL A 25 -12.07 61.95 39.28
CA VAL A 25 -10.70 62.43 39.11
C VAL A 25 -10.54 63.73 39.93
N ASP A 26 -10.06 63.61 41.19
CA ASP A 26 -9.99 64.68 42.18
C ASP A 26 -9.39 65.99 41.70
N LEU A 27 -8.26 65.89 40.93
CA LEU A 27 -7.58 67.09 40.42
C LEU A 27 -8.37 67.90 39.35
N SER A 28 -9.45 67.31 38.84
CA SER A 28 -10.24 67.88 37.74
C SER A 28 -11.72 68.04 38.06
N SER A 29 -12.15 67.65 39.26
CA SER A 29 -13.53 67.65 39.70
C SER A 29 -13.79 68.73 40.73
N ASP A 30 -15.07 69.03 40.99
CA ASP A 30 -15.48 69.86 42.11
C ASP A 30 -15.23 69.12 43.44
N ASP A 31 -14.60 69.78 44.42
CA ASP A 31 -14.20 69.22 45.70
C ASP A 31 -15.38 68.54 46.46
N SER A 32 -16.60 68.90 46.15
CA SER A 32 -17.80 68.27 46.75
C SER A 32 -18.02 66.83 46.28
N PHE A 33 -17.38 66.40 45.22
CA PHE A 33 -17.45 65.02 44.62
C PHE A 33 -16.26 64.16 44.96
N ASP A 34 -15.17 64.70 45.48
CA ASP A 34 -13.91 63.98 45.77
C ASP A 34 -14.08 62.83 46.75
N SER A 35 -15.09 62.85 47.59
CA SER A 35 -15.37 61.79 48.57
C SER A 35 -16.27 60.66 48.02
N LEU A 36 -16.67 60.70 46.78
CA LEU A 36 -17.49 59.66 46.20
C LEU A 36 -16.66 58.39 46.00
N ALA A 37 -17.21 57.26 46.48
CA ALA A 37 -16.61 55.96 46.27
C ALA A 37 -16.75 55.54 44.80
N ASP A 38 -15.72 54.89 44.31
CA ASP A 38 -15.74 54.27 42.96
C ASP A 38 -16.94 53.33 42.83
N GLN A 39 -17.52 53.36 41.63
CA GLN A 39 -18.59 52.45 41.26
C GLN A 39 -18.06 51.47 40.20
N SER A 40 -18.39 50.21 40.36
CA SER A 40 -18.00 49.19 39.40
C SER A 40 -19.17 48.33 38.96
N PHE A 41 -19.12 47.87 37.75
CA PHE A 41 -20.02 46.85 37.23
C PHE A 41 -19.25 45.86 36.37
N THR A 42 -19.75 44.64 36.32
CA THR A 42 -19.17 43.56 35.52
C THR A 42 -19.81 43.55 34.13
N VAL A 43 -18.99 43.50 33.10
CA VAL A 43 -19.39 43.22 31.74
C VAL A 43 -19.03 41.78 31.45
N THR A 44 -20.01 40.99 31.05
CA THR A 44 -19.81 39.60 30.65
C THR A 44 -19.84 39.55 29.13
N THR A 45 -18.77 39.02 28.53
CA THR A 45 -18.68 38.73 27.08
C THR A 45 -18.86 37.24 26.89
N ALA A 46 -19.86 36.84 26.12
CA ALA A 46 -20.07 35.44 25.79
C ALA A 46 -19.18 35.08 24.60
N ASP A 47 -18.51 33.92 24.76
CA ASP A 47 -17.77 33.29 23.68
C ASP A 47 -18.76 32.66 22.67
N ASN A 48 -18.53 32.85 21.39
CA ASN A 48 -19.34 32.30 20.29
C ASN A 48 -18.54 31.40 19.34
N ASP A 49 -17.29 31.13 19.64
CA ASP A 49 -16.44 30.28 18.82
C ASP A 49 -16.69 28.79 19.15
N ILE A 50 -16.56 27.96 18.13
CA ILE A 50 -16.84 26.53 18.23
C ILE A 50 -15.54 25.76 17.95
N ALA A 51 -15.12 24.91 18.91
CA ALA A 51 -13.99 24.04 18.72
C ALA A 51 -14.25 23.03 17.60
N GLY A 52 -13.28 22.87 16.73
CA GLY A 52 -13.33 21.96 15.60
C GLY A 52 -12.03 21.99 14.82
N PHE A 53 -11.95 21.16 13.81
CA PHE A 53 -10.88 21.21 12.81
C PHE A 53 -11.45 20.91 11.43
N THR A 54 -10.82 21.50 10.43
CA THR A 54 -11.18 21.34 9.01
C THR A 54 -10.07 20.58 8.31
N ILE A 55 -10.47 19.56 7.52
CA ILE A 55 -9.60 18.77 6.65
C ILE A 55 -9.77 19.26 5.20
N ALA A 56 -8.66 19.36 4.47
CA ALA A 56 -8.68 19.67 3.04
C ALA A 56 -7.74 18.71 2.30
N GLU A 57 -8.34 17.87 1.45
CA GLU A 57 -7.62 16.95 0.58
C GLU A 57 -7.07 17.68 -0.66
N THR A 58 -5.87 17.30 -1.08
CA THR A 58 -5.27 17.76 -2.34
C THR A 58 -6.08 17.17 -3.49
N ASN A 59 -6.48 18.01 -4.45
CA ASN A 59 -7.32 17.61 -5.60
C ASN A 59 -8.68 16.96 -5.25
N GLY A 60 -9.06 16.86 -3.97
CA GLY A 60 -10.37 16.37 -3.54
C GLY A 60 -10.47 14.85 -3.35
N SER A 61 -9.35 14.14 -3.41
CA SER A 61 -9.18 12.73 -3.07
C SER A 61 -7.78 12.48 -2.50
N THR A 62 -7.59 11.39 -1.78
CA THR A 62 -6.29 10.94 -1.29
C THR A 62 -6.00 9.57 -1.92
N GLU A 63 -5.02 9.53 -2.82
CA GLU A 63 -4.68 8.37 -3.64
C GLU A 63 -3.17 8.14 -3.61
N VAL A 64 -2.75 6.91 -3.39
CA VAL A 64 -1.36 6.46 -3.41
C VAL A 64 -1.27 5.16 -4.18
N ASP A 65 -0.06 4.73 -4.54
CA ASP A 65 0.24 3.38 -5.02
C ASP A 65 1.20 2.65 -4.07
N GLU A 66 1.31 1.34 -4.23
CA GLU A 66 2.12 0.48 -3.36
C GLU A 66 3.62 0.69 -3.57
N SER A 67 4.06 1.26 -4.68
CA SER A 67 5.48 1.57 -4.94
C SER A 67 6.11 2.54 -3.93
N GLY A 68 5.34 3.01 -2.93
CA GLY A 68 5.74 3.97 -1.93
C GLY A 68 5.47 5.41 -2.33
N ASP A 69 4.56 5.63 -3.26
CA ASP A 69 4.08 6.97 -3.62
C ASP A 69 3.41 7.66 -2.42
N THR A 70 3.33 8.98 -2.49
CA THR A 70 2.79 9.78 -1.38
C THR A 70 1.77 10.80 -1.86
N ASP A 71 0.69 10.91 -1.11
CA ASP A 71 -0.26 12.02 -1.22
C ASP A 71 -0.40 12.75 0.12
N ILE A 72 -0.99 13.92 0.11
CA ILE A 72 -1.14 14.76 1.29
C ILE A 72 -2.55 15.33 1.42
N PHE A 73 -2.97 15.50 2.66
CA PHE A 73 -4.07 16.41 3.01
C PHE A 73 -3.63 17.35 4.12
N THR A 74 -4.38 18.37 4.38
CA THR A 74 -4.07 19.36 5.42
C THR A 74 -5.16 19.42 6.46
N VAL A 75 -4.76 19.75 7.70
CA VAL A 75 -5.64 19.95 8.84
C VAL A 75 -5.37 21.33 9.44
N VAL A 76 -6.43 22.05 9.84
CA VAL A 76 -6.34 23.35 10.50
C VAL A 76 -7.44 23.41 11.57
N LEU A 77 -7.20 24.05 12.71
CA LEU A 77 -8.24 24.24 13.72
C LEU A 77 -9.22 25.36 13.30
N ASP A 78 -10.46 25.26 13.75
CA ASP A 78 -11.52 26.22 13.45
C ASP A 78 -11.57 27.37 14.46
N ALA A 79 -10.97 27.19 15.65
CA ALA A 79 -10.88 28.20 16.72
C ALA A 79 -9.51 28.13 17.41
N GLN A 80 -9.09 29.27 18.00
CA GLN A 80 -7.84 29.37 18.73
C GLN A 80 -7.96 28.62 20.09
N PRO A 81 -7.08 27.66 20.37
CA PRO A 81 -7.10 26.95 21.64
C PRO A 81 -6.42 27.74 22.76
N ALA A 82 -6.90 27.59 24.00
CA ALA A 82 -6.25 28.16 25.20
C ALA A 82 -4.92 27.47 25.52
N ASN A 83 -4.81 26.16 25.25
CA ASN A 83 -3.61 25.34 25.40
C ASN A 83 -3.40 24.53 24.09
N ASP A 84 -2.32 23.76 24.04
CA ASP A 84 -2.03 22.95 22.86
C ASP A 84 -3.15 21.93 22.57
N VAL A 85 -3.41 21.69 21.31
CA VAL A 85 -4.31 20.64 20.80
C VAL A 85 -3.48 19.61 20.06
N VAL A 86 -3.55 18.36 20.52
CA VAL A 86 -2.88 17.23 19.89
C VAL A 86 -3.91 16.38 19.16
N LEU A 87 -3.69 16.19 17.87
CA LEU A 87 -4.47 15.25 17.05
C LEU A 87 -3.65 13.98 16.84
N SER A 88 -4.26 12.81 17.06
CA SER A 88 -3.74 11.52 16.63
C SER A 88 -4.32 11.15 15.28
N ILE A 89 -3.50 10.53 14.44
CA ILE A 89 -3.87 10.15 13.08
C ILE A 89 -3.47 8.70 12.89
N SER A 90 -4.38 7.87 12.40
CA SER A 90 -4.14 6.44 12.20
C SER A 90 -4.80 5.94 10.93
N SER A 91 -4.15 5.02 10.23
CA SER A 91 -4.74 4.25 9.15
C SER A 91 -5.45 3.01 9.69
N SER A 92 -6.57 2.63 9.10
CA SER A 92 -7.28 1.38 9.39
C SER A 92 -6.54 0.15 8.87
N ASP A 93 -5.72 0.35 7.83
CA ASP A 93 -4.87 -0.67 7.25
C ASP A 93 -3.47 -0.11 6.98
N THR A 94 -2.51 -0.57 7.76
CA THR A 94 -1.11 -0.16 7.64
C THR A 94 -0.31 -1.05 6.70
N GLY A 95 -0.89 -2.12 6.19
CA GLY A 95 -0.37 -2.92 5.09
C GLY A 95 -0.50 -2.19 3.77
N GLU A 96 -1.55 -1.37 3.63
CA GLU A 96 -1.86 -0.61 2.43
C GLU A 96 -1.32 0.82 2.45
N ALA A 97 -1.56 1.53 3.56
CA ALA A 97 -1.16 2.92 3.68
C ALA A 97 -0.75 3.30 5.10
N THR A 98 0.38 3.97 5.22
CA THR A 98 0.85 4.59 6.45
C THR A 98 0.67 6.11 6.42
N VAL A 99 0.59 6.72 7.61
CA VAL A 99 0.29 8.16 7.74
C VAL A 99 1.18 8.84 8.76
N THR A 100 1.33 10.17 8.65
CA THR A 100 1.81 11.01 9.75
C THR A 100 0.93 10.74 10.98
N ASN A 101 1.51 10.33 12.10
CA ASN A 101 0.76 9.78 13.24
C ASN A 101 0.20 10.83 14.20
N SER A 102 0.67 12.09 14.17
CA SER A 102 0.14 13.15 15.03
C SER A 102 0.46 14.55 14.51
N LEU A 103 -0.42 15.52 14.86
CA LEU A 103 -0.19 16.95 14.70
C LEU A 103 -0.35 17.65 16.05
N THR A 104 0.36 18.76 16.26
CA THR A 104 0.20 19.61 17.43
C THR A 104 -0.05 21.03 17.00
N PHE A 105 -1.18 21.57 17.45
CA PHE A 105 -1.55 22.97 17.28
C PHE A 105 -1.40 23.72 18.59
N THR A 106 -0.89 24.93 18.50
CA THR A 106 -0.72 25.85 19.65
C THR A 106 -1.53 27.11 19.40
N SER A 107 -1.68 27.96 20.40
CA SER A 107 -2.31 29.27 20.23
C SER A 107 -1.62 30.19 19.22
N ALA A 108 -0.40 29.84 18.74
CA ALA A 108 0.36 30.63 17.78
C ALA A 108 0.30 30.10 16.34
N ASN A 109 -0.10 28.83 16.12
CA ASN A 109 -0.14 28.20 14.79
C ASN A 109 -1.46 27.50 14.45
N TRP A 110 -2.48 27.68 15.28
CA TRP A 110 -3.78 26.99 15.15
C TRP A 110 -4.48 27.23 13.78
N ASP A 111 -4.31 28.42 13.21
CA ASP A 111 -4.87 28.85 11.93
C ASP A 111 -3.95 28.58 10.73
N THR A 112 -2.83 27.90 10.97
CA THR A 112 -1.88 27.52 9.94
C THR A 112 -2.09 26.03 9.62
N ALA A 113 -2.52 25.74 8.40
CA ALA A 113 -2.73 24.36 7.96
C ALA A 113 -1.46 23.51 8.09
N GLN A 114 -1.56 22.38 8.77
CA GLN A 114 -0.49 21.39 8.90
C GLN A 114 -0.74 20.21 7.97
N THR A 115 0.33 19.66 7.41
CA THR A 115 0.27 18.60 6.42
C THR A 115 0.29 17.23 7.08
N VAL A 116 -0.60 16.36 6.65
CA VAL A 116 -0.55 14.91 6.87
C VAL A 116 -0.08 14.28 5.57
N THR A 117 0.96 13.49 5.64
CA THR A 117 1.45 12.70 4.51
C THR A 117 0.88 11.29 4.63
N VAL A 118 0.32 10.80 3.57
CA VAL A 118 -0.08 9.39 3.36
C VAL A 118 0.95 8.77 2.44
N THR A 119 1.39 7.55 2.75
CA THR A 119 2.39 6.83 1.96
C THR A 119 1.85 5.44 1.70
N GLY A 120 1.80 5.03 0.44
CA GLY A 120 1.49 3.65 0.03
C GLY A 120 2.53 2.68 0.57
N VAL A 121 2.12 1.47 0.84
CA VAL A 121 2.98 0.40 1.37
C VAL A 121 3.01 -0.73 0.37
N ASP A 122 4.22 -1.07 -0.07
CA ASP A 122 4.51 -2.14 -1.01
C ASP A 122 4.33 -3.51 -0.34
N ASP A 123 3.59 -4.38 -0.99
CA ASP A 123 3.60 -5.81 -0.66
C ASP A 123 3.81 -6.63 -1.95
N SER A 124 3.37 -7.83 -2.06
CA SER A 124 3.53 -8.66 -3.28
C SER A 124 2.23 -9.36 -3.64
N LEU A 125 1.13 -8.97 -3.00
CA LEU A 125 -0.18 -9.59 -3.16
C LEU A 125 -0.92 -8.93 -4.33
N LEU A 126 -1.23 -9.71 -5.35
CA LEU A 126 -2.02 -9.25 -6.48
C LEU A 126 -3.50 -9.14 -6.09
N ASP A 127 -3.89 -8.08 -5.39
CA ASP A 127 -5.24 -7.92 -4.82
C ASP A 127 -6.01 -6.71 -5.39
N GLY A 128 -5.41 -5.98 -6.30
CA GLY A 128 -6.00 -4.80 -6.95
C GLY A 128 -6.10 -3.61 -6.01
N SER A 129 -6.85 -2.59 -6.42
CA SER A 129 -6.93 -1.36 -5.61
C SER A 129 -7.65 -1.59 -4.29
N GLN A 130 -6.97 -1.29 -3.19
CA GLN A 130 -7.48 -1.38 -1.83
C GLN A 130 -7.95 -0.03 -1.28
N SER A 131 -8.79 -0.06 -0.26
CA SER A 131 -9.32 1.15 0.37
C SER A 131 -9.15 1.10 1.88
N SER A 132 -8.42 2.08 2.41
CA SER A 132 -8.24 2.27 3.84
C SER A 132 -8.87 3.57 4.33
N ILE A 133 -9.08 3.68 5.65
CA ILE A 133 -9.65 4.86 6.29
C ILE A 133 -8.62 5.45 7.25
N VAL A 134 -8.25 6.70 7.00
CA VAL A 134 -7.47 7.50 7.94
C VAL A 134 -8.40 8.19 8.91
N THR A 135 -8.25 7.93 10.20
CA THR A 135 -9.01 8.57 11.29
C THR A 135 -8.17 9.63 11.97
N ILE A 136 -8.72 10.82 12.14
CA ILE A 136 -8.14 11.95 12.85
C ILE A 136 -8.99 12.20 14.11
N SER A 137 -8.37 12.07 15.28
CA SER A 137 -9.04 12.22 16.60
C SER A 137 -8.27 13.12 17.55
N VAL A 138 -8.98 13.81 18.43
CA VAL A 138 -8.40 14.63 19.48
C VAL A 138 -7.86 13.73 20.60
N VAL A 139 -6.67 14.03 21.14
CA VAL A 139 -6.06 13.30 22.25
C VAL A 139 -6.33 14.04 23.56
N ASP A 140 -7.40 13.68 24.27
CA ASP A 140 -7.91 14.38 25.47
C ASP A 140 -6.86 14.67 26.54
N GLN A 141 -5.94 13.74 26.81
CA GLN A 141 -4.96 13.85 27.89
C GLN A 141 -3.94 14.99 27.76
N ASN A 142 -3.75 15.51 26.55
CA ASN A 142 -2.73 16.52 26.25
C ASN A 142 -3.31 17.69 25.44
N THR A 143 -4.61 17.84 25.45
CA THR A 143 -5.35 18.79 24.61
C THR A 143 -6.11 19.77 25.48
N SER A 144 -6.41 20.94 24.94
CA SER A 144 -7.28 21.94 25.56
C SER A 144 -8.69 21.38 25.77
N ASP A 145 -9.20 21.40 27.01
CA ASP A 145 -10.47 20.77 27.41
C ASP A 145 -11.67 21.15 26.50
N GLU A 146 -11.60 22.33 25.86
CA GLU A 146 -12.63 22.80 24.92
C GLU A 146 -12.71 21.97 23.65
N PHE A 147 -11.66 21.22 23.31
CA PHE A 147 -11.58 20.37 22.11
C PHE A 147 -11.92 18.90 22.40
N ASP A 148 -12.02 18.47 23.65
CA ASP A 148 -12.26 17.06 24.03
C ASP A 148 -13.55 16.47 23.45
N ALA A 149 -14.54 17.31 23.18
CA ALA A 149 -15.83 16.88 22.62
C ALA A 149 -15.89 16.94 21.08
N VAL A 150 -14.78 17.29 20.41
CA VAL A 150 -14.72 17.34 18.94
C VAL A 150 -14.76 15.92 18.39
N ALA A 151 -15.70 15.67 17.50
CA ALA A 151 -15.86 14.33 16.90
C ALA A 151 -14.70 14.00 15.97
N ASP A 152 -14.35 12.73 15.92
CA ASP A 152 -13.40 12.19 14.94
C ASP A 152 -13.85 12.48 13.51
N GLN A 153 -12.89 12.76 12.64
CA GLN A 153 -13.11 12.89 11.20
C GLN A 153 -12.28 11.86 10.44
N THR A 154 -12.69 11.54 9.24
CA THR A 154 -12.04 10.49 8.44
C THR A 154 -11.76 10.97 7.02
N VAL A 155 -10.67 10.44 6.46
CA VAL A 155 -10.30 10.55 5.04
C VAL A 155 -10.25 9.13 4.47
N SER A 156 -10.86 8.93 3.31
CA SER A 156 -10.75 7.66 2.57
C SER A 156 -9.50 7.71 1.69
N VAL A 157 -8.68 6.68 1.78
CA VAL A 157 -7.46 6.52 0.97
C VAL A 157 -7.69 5.36 0.01
N SER A 158 -7.31 5.53 -1.25
CA SER A 158 -7.23 4.45 -2.23
C SER A 158 -5.78 4.15 -2.51
N THR A 159 -5.36 2.90 -2.29
CA THR A 159 -4.05 2.38 -2.65
C THR A 159 -4.19 1.59 -3.94
N THR A 160 -3.37 1.85 -4.94
CA THR A 160 -3.36 1.12 -6.21
C THR A 160 -2.24 0.09 -6.18
N ASP A 161 -2.60 -1.17 -6.45
CA ASP A 161 -1.70 -2.31 -6.60
C ASP A 161 -0.80 -2.10 -7.83
N ASP A 162 0.51 -2.28 -7.71
CA ASP A 162 1.49 -2.20 -8.80
C ASP A 162 2.07 -3.57 -9.20
N ASP A 163 1.62 -4.65 -8.55
CA ASP A 163 2.00 -6.02 -8.89
C ASP A 163 1.35 -6.50 -10.20
N VAL A 164 2.03 -7.40 -10.88
CA VAL A 164 1.59 -7.95 -12.15
C VAL A 164 1.69 -9.47 -12.15
N ALA A 165 0.57 -10.15 -12.43
CA ALA A 165 0.56 -11.59 -12.60
C ALA A 165 1.53 -12.04 -13.71
N GLY A 166 2.37 -13.02 -13.38
CA GLY A 166 3.35 -13.56 -14.30
C GLY A 166 4.10 -14.73 -13.70
N PHE A 167 4.97 -15.32 -14.49
CA PHE A 167 5.97 -16.28 -14.03
C PHE A 167 7.27 -16.14 -14.80
N THR A 168 8.37 -16.36 -14.09
CA THR A 168 9.72 -16.32 -14.64
C THR A 168 10.27 -17.73 -14.79
N ILE A 169 10.88 -18.01 -15.94
CA ILE A 169 11.59 -19.26 -16.24
C ILE A 169 13.09 -18.99 -16.23
N VAL A 170 13.85 -19.88 -15.59
CA VAL A 170 15.31 -19.84 -15.60
C VAL A 170 15.86 -21.21 -16.01
N GLU A 171 16.50 -21.28 -17.17
CA GLU A 171 17.19 -22.45 -17.64
C GLU A 171 18.57 -22.57 -16.95
N PHE A 172 18.93 -23.78 -16.52
CA PHE A 172 20.27 -24.04 -16.00
C PHE A 172 21.30 -23.92 -17.14
N GLU A 173 22.40 -23.25 -16.90
CA GLU A 173 23.45 -22.95 -17.91
C GLU A 173 22.97 -22.22 -19.19
N GLY A 174 21.68 -21.80 -19.27
CA GLY A 174 21.13 -20.96 -20.33
C GLY A 174 20.65 -21.72 -21.58
N SER A 175 20.60 -23.06 -21.54
CA SER A 175 19.98 -23.94 -22.54
C SER A 175 19.48 -25.22 -21.87
N THR A 176 18.52 -25.89 -22.49
CA THR A 176 18.02 -27.19 -22.03
C THR A 176 18.37 -28.25 -23.07
N GLU A 177 19.28 -29.15 -22.71
CA GLU A 177 19.86 -30.17 -23.62
C GLU A 177 19.83 -31.54 -22.92
N VAL A 178 19.36 -32.55 -23.66
CA VAL A 178 19.30 -33.95 -23.19
C VAL A 178 19.77 -34.88 -24.34
N ASP A 179 20.04 -36.14 -24.03
CA ASP A 179 20.21 -37.18 -25.02
C ASP A 179 19.16 -38.29 -24.84
N GLU A 180 18.99 -39.16 -25.86
CA GLU A 180 18.00 -40.23 -25.85
C GLU A 180 18.33 -41.37 -24.88
N SER A 181 19.54 -41.46 -24.33
CA SER A 181 19.91 -42.45 -23.34
C SER A 181 19.18 -42.28 -22.00
N GLY A 182 18.30 -41.29 -21.87
CA GLY A 182 17.56 -40.97 -20.67
C GLY A 182 18.27 -39.96 -19.78
N ASP A 183 19.17 -39.18 -20.37
CA ASP A 183 19.79 -38.04 -19.68
C ASP A 183 18.76 -36.97 -19.29
N THR A 184 19.10 -36.15 -18.32
CA THR A 184 18.17 -35.17 -17.76
C THR A 184 18.80 -33.80 -17.65
N ASP A 185 18.02 -32.77 -17.98
CA ASP A 185 18.33 -31.37 -17.70
C ASP A 185 17.18 -30.71 -16.96
N THR A 186 17.38 -29.49 -16.45
CA THR A 186 16.40 -28.82 -15.61
C THR A 186 16.28 -27.32 -15.93
N PHE A 187 15.08 -26.81 -15.78
CA PHE A 187 14.82 -25.39 -15.62
C PHE A 187 13.91 -25.14 -14.41
N THR A 188 13.79 -23.91 -13.99
CA THR A 188 12.92 -23.55 -12.87
C THR A 188 11.82 -22.58 -13.31
N VAL A 189 10.69 -22.66 -12.61
CA VAL A 189 9.56 -21.73 -12.73
C VAL A 189 9.27 -21.15 -11.37
N VAL A 190 8.99 -19.84 -11.30
CA VAL A 190 8.60 -19.09 -10.11
C VAL A 190 7.54 -18.06 -10.50
N LEU A 191 6.55 -17.79 -9.66
CA LEU A 191 5.59 -16.71 -9.94
C LEU A 191 6.24 -15.33 -9.67
N ASP A 192 5.73 -14.31 -10.33
CA ASP A 192 6.23 -12.93 -10.22
C ASP A 192 5.47 -12.13 -9.15
N ALA A 193 4.25 -12.56 -8.77
CA ALA A 193 3.42 -11.96 -7.72
C ALA A 193 2.74 -13.04 -6.87
N GLN A 194 2.35 -12.68 -5.63
CA GLN A 194 1.69 -13.58 -4.69
C GLN A 194 0.22 -13.79 -5.09
N PRO A 195 -0.22 -15.04 -5.32
CA PRO A 195 -1.62 -15.32 -5.61
C PRO A 195 -2.46 -15.41 -4.34
N ASP A 196 -3.73 -15.00 -4.43
CA ASP A 196 -4.74 -15.20 -3.39
C ASP A 196 -5.12 -16.67 -3.19
N SER A 197 -5.13 -17.42 -4.29
CA SER A 197 -5.41 -18.85 -4.30
C SER A 197 -4.33 -19.61 -5.07
N ASN A 198 -4.45 -20.94 -5.18
CA ASN A 198 -3.45 -21.73 -5.88
C ASN A 198 -3.37 -21.38 -7.37
N VAL A 199 -2.15 -21.42 -7.91
CA VAL A 199 -1.88 -21.35 -9.35
C VAL A 199 -1.32 -22.69 -9.80
N VAL A 200 -1.98 -23.31 -10.76
CA VAL A 200 -1.56 -24.58 -11.36
C VAL A 200 -0.94 -24.31 -12.73
N VAL A 201 0.31 -24.71 -12.87
CA VAL A 201 1.07 -24.55 -14.11
C VAL A 201 1.18 -25.92 -14.80
N ALA A 202 0.58 -26.03 -15.98
CA ALA A 202 0.73 -27.20 -16.84
C ALA A 202 2.00 -27.06 -17.70
N ILE A 203 2.68 -28.17 -17.89
CA ILE A 203 3.86 -28.26 -18.74
C ILE A 203 3.61 -29.36 -19.75
N SER A 204 3.77 -29.03 -21.03
CA SER A 204 3.56 -29.95 -22.14
C SER A 204 4.72 -29.90 -23.14
N VAL A 205 4.96 -30.99 -23.84
CA VAL A 205 6.00 -31.07 -24.86
C VAL A 205 5.37 -31.22 -26.25
N SER A 206 5.99 -30.65 -27.25
CA SER A 206 5.54 -30.78 -28.66
C SER A 206 5.79 -32.15 -29.26
N ASP A 207 6.83 -32.84 -28.79
CA ASP A 207 7.20 -34.17 -29.19
C ASP A 207 7.55 -35.04 -27.98
N SER A 208 6.64 -35.93 -27.61
CA SER A 208 6.79 -36.84 -26.49
C SER A 208 7.54 -38.13 -26.82
N SER A 209 7.92 -38.36 -28.09
CA SER A 209 8.84 -39.42 -28.49
C SER A 209 10.30 -39.06 -28.20
N GLU A 210 10.58 -37.75 -28.15
CA GLU A 210 11.91 -37.20 -27.93
C GLU A 210 12.16 -36.77 -26.49
N THR A 211 11.13 -36.19 -25.85
CA THR A 211 11.29 -35.51 -24.58
C THR A 211 10.09 -35.73 -23.67
N SER A 212 10.35 -35.93 -22.40
CA SER A 212 9.33 -35.98 -21.35
C SER A 212 9.63 -34.99 -20.22
N VAL A 213 8.59 -34.52 -19.53
CA VAL A 213 8.68 -33.56 -18.40
C VAL A 213 7.79 -33.93 -17.24
N ASN A 214 8.15 -33.52 -16.04
CA ASN A 214 7.25 -33.58 -14.88
C ASN A 214 6.22 -32.47 -14.97
N SER A 215 4.94 -32.77 -14.72
CA SER A 215 3.81 -31.82 -14.77
C SER A 215 2.66 -32.38 -13.88
N PRO A 216 1.78 -31.51 -13.32
CA PRO A 216 1.88 -30.06 -13.22
C PRO A 216 2.72 -29.57 -12.03
N LEU A 217 3.03 -28.26 -12.00
CA LEU A 217 3.48 -27.57 -10.78
C LEU A 217 2.28 -26.89 -10.12
N THR A 218 2.39 -26.69 -8.81
CA THR A 218 1.36 -25.95 -8.04
C THR A 218 2.03 -24.95 -7.11
N PHE A 219 1.66 -23.68 -7.30
CA PHE A 219 2.05 -22.58 -6.44
C PHE A 219 0.89 -22.21 -5.52
N THR A 220 1.22 -21.73 -4.34
CA THR A 220 0.29 -21.29 -3.31
C THR A 220 0.76 -19.94 -2.78
N SER A 221 -0.06 -19.22 -2.01
CA SER A 221 0.36 -17.99 -1.32
C SER A 221 1.56 -18.16 -0.38
N ALA A 222 1.94 -19.41 -0.04
CA ALA A 222 3.06 -19.71 0.86
C ALA A 222 4.36 -20.12 0.15
N ASN A 223 4.32 -20.42 -1.15
CA ASN A 223 5.48 -20.90 -1.91
C ASN A 223 5.62 -20.31 -3.32
N TRP A 224 4.87 -19.26 -3.61
CA TRP A 224 4.83 -18.60 -4.92
C TRP A 224 6.20 -18.07 -5.37
N ASP A 225 6.99 -17.55 -4.42
CA ASP A 225 8.33 -16.99 -4.57
C ASP A 225 9.45 -18.07 -4.53
N THR A 226 9.07 -19.33 -4.37
CA THR A 226 10.01 -20.45 -4.31
C THR A 226 10.05 -21.16 -5.66
N ALA A 227 11.18 -21.02 -6.37
CA ALA A 227 11.36 -21.64 -7.68
C ALA A 227 11.17 -23.16 -7.63
N GLN A 228 10.27 -23.68 -8.46
CA GLN A 228 10.01 -25.11 -8.62
C GLN A 228 10.75 -25.66 -9.83
N VAL A 229 11.34 -26.84 -9.68
CA VAL A 229 12.17 -27.46 -10.71
C VAL A 229 11.32 -28.27 -11.69
N VAL A 230 11.50 -28.00 -12.96
CA VAL A 230 11.05 -28.86 -14.06
C VAL A 230 12.23 -29.71 -14.52
N THR A 231 12.04 -31.00 -14.50
CA THR A 231 13.02 -31.97 -15.05
C THR A 231 12.58 -32.37 -16.44
N VAL A 232 13.48 -32.17 -17.39
CA VAL A 232 13.37 -32.60 -18.78
C VAL A 232 14.19 -33.89 -18.91
N THR A 233 13.63 -34.91 -19.55
CA THR A 233 14.29 -36.21 -19.75
C THR A 233 14.21 -36.57 -21.21
N GLY A 234 15.34 -36.92 -21.81
CA GLY A 234 15.39 -37.50 -23.15
C GLY A 234 14.67 -38.86 -23.19
N VAL A 235 14.01 -39.17 -24.26
CA VAL A 235 13.26 -40.40 -24.47
C VAL A 235 13.97 -41.22 -25.55
N ASP A 236 14.38 -42.42 -25.21
CA ASP A 236 15.07 -43.40 -26.08
C ASP A 236 14.11 -43.93 -27.12
N ASP A 237 14.55 -43.93 -28.41
CA ASP A 237 13.87 -44.67 -29.48
C ASP A 237 14.95 -45.49 -30.29
N ASP A 238 14.63 -46.02 -31.43
CA ASP A 238 15.57 -46.81 -32.26
C ASP A 238 15.80 -46.12 -33.63
N LEU A 239 15.49 -44.84 -33.77
CA LEU A 239 15.59 -44.08 -35.05
C LEU A 239 16.93 -43.33 -35.08
N VAL A 240 17.69 -43.52 -36.17
CA VAL A 240 18.88 -42.72 -36.41
C VAL A 240 18.44 -41.45 -37.13
N ASP A 241 18.02 -40.42 -36.38
CA ASP A 241 17.44 -39.17 -36.95
C ASP A 241 18.22 -37.89 -36.59
N GLY A 242 19.25 -38.03 -35.76
CA GLY A 242 20.13 -36.95 -35.34
C GLY A 242 19.49 -36.07 -34.27
N THR A 243 20.04 -34.89 -34.06
CA THR A 243 19.53 -33.97 -33.02
C THR A 243 18.18 -33.40 -33.38
N ILE A 244 17.18 -33.67 -32.59
CA ILE A 244 15.82 -33.15 -32.70
C ILE A 244 15.60 -31.98 -31.71
N THR A 245 14.81 -31.01 -32.14
CA THR A 245 14.41 -29.89 -31.26
C THR A 245 12.93 -29.96 -30.98
N SER A 246 12.57 -30.11 -29.72
CA SER A 246 11.20 -30.03 -29.21
C SER A 246 10.95 -28.74 -28.44
N THR A 247 9.67 -28.38 -28.32
CA THR A 247 9.24 -27.21 -27.55
C THR A 247 8.49 -27.65 -26.31
N VAL A 248 8.95 -27.20 -25.15
CA VAL A 248 8.21 -27.32 -23.90
C VAL A 248 7.38 -26.07 -23.73
N THR A 249 6.06 -26.21 -23.58
CA THR A 249 5.13 -25.09 -23.33
C THR A 249 4.71 -25.11 -21.87
N ILE A 250 4.82 -23.96 -21.21
CA ILE A 250 4.46 -23.69 -19.83
C ILE A 250 3.24 -22.78 -19.86
N SER A 251 2.11 -23.21 -19.31
CA SER A 251 0.83 -22.50 -19.34
C SER A 251 0.09 -22.56 -18.02
N ILE A 252 -0.69 -21.53 -17.73
CA ILE A 252 -1.59 -21.53 -16.57
C ILE A 252 -2.82 -22.40 -16.88
N VAL A 253 -3.31 -23.13 -15.87
CA VAL A 253 -4.57 -23.92 -15.97
C VAL A 253 -5.70 -23.10 -15.35
N ASP A 254 -6.34 -22.24 -16.12
CA ASP A 254 -7.34 -21.24 -15.66
C ASP A 254 -8.38 -21.79 -14.69
N VAL A 255 -8.99 -22.93 -15.00
CA VAL A 255 -10.05 -23.52 -14.15
C VAL A 255 -9.57 -24.06 -12.79
N ALA A 256 -8.28 -24.06 -12.54
CA ALA A 256 -7.65 -24.57 -11.33
C ALA A 256 -6.69 -23.57 -10.69
N SER A 257 -6.64 -22.37 -11.22
CA SER A 257 -5.74 -21.29 -10.82
C SER A 257 -6.51 -20.07 -10.29
N ASP A 258 -5.78 -19.16 -9.69
CA ASP A 258 -6.24 -17.83 -9.33
C ASP A 258 -6.65 -17.06 -10.59
N ASP A 259 -7.84 -16.46 -10.57
CA ASP A 259 -8.44 -15.75 -11.72
C ASP A 259 -7.53 -14.59 -12.21
N ASN A 260 -6.71 -14.00 -11.32
CA ASN A 260 -5.78 -12.93 -11.67
C ASN A 260 -4.67 -13.42 -12.61
N PHE A 261 -4.38 -14.72 -12.62
CA PHE A 261 -3.36 -15.34 -13.47
C PHE A 261 -3.90 -15.88 -14.82
N ASP A 262 -5.23 -15.89 -15.04
CA ASP A 262 -5.85 -16.44 -16.25
C ASP A 262 -5.37 -15.76 -17.55
N ALA A 263 -4.99 -14.49 -17.50
CA ALA A 263 -4.52 -13.73 -18.66
C ALA A 263 -3.00 -13.86 -18.93
N VAL A 264 -2.27 -14.61 -18.08
CA VAL A 264 -0.83 -14.77 -18.23
C VAL A 264 -0.53 -15.58 -19.48
N ALA A 265 0.31 -15.04 -20.35
CA ALA A 265 0.65 -15.67 -21.63
C ALA A 265 1.53 -16.91 -21.41
N ASP A 266 1.30 -17.94 -22.24
CA ASP A 266 2.16 -19.11 -22.32
C ASP A 266 3.61 -18.71 -22.62
N GLN A 267 4.55 -19.39 -21.97
CA GLN A 267 5.98 -19.26 -22.27
C GLN A 267 6.52 -20.60 -22.78
N THR A 268 7.67 -20.58 -23.45
CA THR A 268 8.25 -21.78 -24.06
C THR A 268 9.73 -21.89 -23.79
N VAL A 269 10.18 -23.14 -23.61
CA VAL A 269 11.59 -23.53 -23.55
C VAL A 269 11.89 -24.44 -24.76
N SER A 270 13.00 -24.19 -25.46
CA SER A 270 13.47 -25.02 -26.56
C SER A 270 14.37 -26.12 -25.98
N VAL A 271 14.07 -27.37 -26.27
CA VAL A 271 14.85 -28.54 -25.81
C VAL A 271 15.53 -29.19 -27.03
N SER A 272 16.82 -29.47 -26.91
CA SER A 272 17.60 -30.18 -27.88
C SER A 272 17.85 -31.60 -27.40
N THR A 273 17.32 -32.61 -28.08
CA THR A 273 17.56 -34.02 -27.82
C THR A 273 18.59 -34.56 -28.79
N THR A 274 19.67 -35.12 -28.29
CA THR A 274 20.73 -35.72 -29.14
C THR A 274 20.49 -37.20 -29.28
N ASP A 275 20.44 -37.67 -30.55
CA ASP A 275 20.35 -39.08 -30.95
C ASP A 275 21.60 -39.86 -30.50
N ASP A 276 21.45 -40.99 -29.84
CA ASP A 276 22.53 -41.89 -29.46
C ASP A 276 22.57 -43.18 -30.27
N ASP A 277 21.69 -43.31 -31.27
CA ASP A 277 21.63 -44.45 -32.15
C ASP A 277 22.69 -44.39 -33.29
N VAL A 278 23.15 -45.55 -33.70
CA VAL A 278 24.16 -45.67 -34.76
C VAL A 278 23.69 -46.66 -35.82
N ALA A 279 23.60 -46.14 -37.03
CA ALA A 279 23.28 -46.99 -38.16
C ALA A 279 24.26 -48.16 -38.31
N GLY A 280 23.75 -49.39 -38.31
CA GLY A 280 24.57 -50.61 -38.42
C GLY A 280 23.76 -51.82 -38.87
N PHE A 281 24.48 -52.92 -39.17
CA PHE A 281 23.85 -54.22 -39.38
C PHE A 281 24.67 -55.33 -38.75
N THR A 282 23.99 -56.32 -38.27
CA THR A 282 24.65 -57.52 -37.72
C THR A 282 24.64 -58.63 -38.75
N VAL A 283 25.82 -59.21 -38.99
CA VAL A 283 25.97 -60.42 -39.79
C VAL A 283 26.00 -61.62 -38.88
N SER A 284 25.02 -62.53 -38.95
CA SER A 284 25.07 -63.81 -38.27
C SER A 284 25.36 -64.91 -39.26
N GLU A 285 26.42 -65.68 -39.04
CA GLU A 285 26.65 -66.95 -39.75
C GLU A 285 25.70 -68.00 -39.24
N THR A 286 24.84 -68.52 -40.12
CA THR A 286 24.11 -69.76 -39.82
C THR A 286 25.02 -70.90 -40.18
N GLU A 287 25.41 -71.72 -39.20
CA GLU A 287 26.17 -72.97 -39.47
C GLU A 287 25.39 -73.79 -40.48
N GLY A 288 25.96 -73.87 -41.68
CA GLY A 288 25.46 -74.74 -42.73
C GLY A 288 25.66 -76.22 -42.35
N SER A 289 24.61 -76.98 -42.43
CA SER A 289 24.62 -78.46 -42.34
C SER A 289 25.22 -79.09 -43.58
#